data_ddb609654555053ca4041787f96fadaa
#
_entry.id   ddb609654555053ca4041787f96fadaa
#
_cell.length_a   1.000
_cell.length_b   1.000
_cell.length_c   1.000
_cell.angle_alpha   90.00
_cell.angle_beta   90.00
_cell.angle_gamma   90.00
#
_symmetry.space_group_name_H-M   'P 1'
#
loop_
_entity.id
_entity.type
_entity.pdbx_description
1 polymer ?
#
loop_
_entity_poly.entity_id
_entity_poly.type
_entity_poly.pdbx_seq_one_letter_code
_entity_poly.pdbx_strand_id
1 'polypeptide(L)'
;MSIRHLEASRRGSGVGLDVTQATVATRKVQDKVDDLIFNGETKKLGASQQIWGFTNKPERVQKTATELGGGDFATGTNGYKTLNGAINWLMGLGYNGPYGVYISRVQYGQLSQLIANTAVSLLSTILAQTPGLSFIRPADKLRDGEGICWQLSKDVADLAIAQDVTPVQWDSLGGFLVDFRIFTAVTPRIKHDANGVCGVLHFTGA
;
A
#
# COMPACT_ATOMS: atom_id res chain seq x y z
N MET A 1 -6.36 15.71 27.56
CA MET A 1 -7.79 16.08 27.53
C MET A 1 -8.31 16.27 28.97
N SER A 2 -9.11 17.32 29.25
CA SER A 2 -9.61 17.58 30.62
C SER A 2 -10.78 16.65 30.93
N ILE A 3 -10.84 16.11 32.16
CA ILE A 3 -11.96 15.30 32.67
C ILE A 3 -13.30 16.02 32.53
N ARG A 4 -13.34 17.35 32.72
CA ARG A 4 -14.56 18.16 32.52
C ARG A 4 -15.11 18.09 31.12
N HIS A 5 -14.23 18.03 30.10
CA HIS A 5 -14.62 17.84 28.69
C HIS A 5 -15.15 16.43 28.43
N LEU A 6 -14.57 15.41 29.08
CA LEU A 6 -15.01 14.02 29.02
C LEU A 6 -16.41 13.84 29.61
N GLU A 7 -16.67 14.43 30.79
CA GLU A 7 -17.96 14.36 31.44
C GLU A 7 -19.05 15.16 30.72
N ALA A 8 -18.71 16.35 30.20
CA ALA A 8 -19.64 17.15 29.40
C ALA A 8 -20.04 16.45 28.11
N SER A 9 -19.11 15.76 27.44
CA SER A 9 -19.35 14.98 26.25
C SER A 9 -20.23 13.74 26.50
N ARG A 10 -20.04 13.06 27.62
CA ARG A 10 -20.89 11.92 28.04
C ARG A 10 -22.34 12.34 28.35
N ARG A 11 -22.57 13.53 28.83
CA ARG A 11 -23.92 14.06 29.18
C ARG A 11 -24.69 14.57 27.96
N GLY A 12 -24.00 14.94 26.85
CA GLY A 12 -24.64 15.65 25.74
C GLY A 12 -25.11 14.79 24.58
N SER A 13 -24.39 13.73 24.19
CA SER A 13 -24.70 12.98 22.95
C SER A 13 -24.47 11.47 23.01
N GLY A 14 -24.07 10.93 24.15
CA GLY A 14 -23.79 9.50 24.31
C GLY A 14 -22.56 8.97 23.55
N VAL A 15 -21.99 9.78 22.64
CA VAL A 15 -20.72 9.46 21.94
C VAL A 15 -19.68 10.47 22.40
N GLY A 16 -18.74 10.03 23.21
CA GLY A 16 -17.70 10.91 23.74
C GLY A 16 -16.80 11.49 22.65
N LEU A 17 -16.45 12.76 22.79
CA LEU A 17 -15.44 13.45 21.96
C LEU A 17 -14.12 12.67 21.86
N ASP A 18 -13.86 11.89 22.88
CA ASP A 18 -12.71 11.01 23.05
C ASP A 18 -12.65 9.89 21.97
N VAL A 19 -13.80 9.29 21.63
CA VAL A 19 -13.90 8.26 20.61
C VAL A 19 -13.53 8.80 19.23
N THR A 20 -13.96 10.04 18.92
CA THR A 20 -13.63 10.68 17.63
C THR A 20 -12.13 10.97 17.52
N GLN A 21 -11.52 11.48 18.58
CA GLN A 21 -10.07 11.75 18.61
C GLN A 21 -9.26 10.46 18.50
N ALA A 22 -9.65 9.41 19.22
CA ALA A 22 -9.01 8.10 19.14
C ALA A 22 -9.13 7.50 17.73
N THR A 23 -10.31 7.61 17.11
CA THR A 23 -10.52 7.13 15.71
C THR A 23 -9.64 7.89 14.71
N VAL A 24 -9.55 9.21 14.82
CA VAL A 24 -8.68 10.02 13.96
C VAL A 24 -7.21 9.67 14.16
N ALA A 25 -6.77 9.47 15.42
CA ALA A 25 -5.41 9.08 15.72
C ALA A 25 -5.08 7.67 15.17
N THR A 26 -5.99 6.71 15.31
CA THR A 26 -5.86 5.36 14.74
C THR A 26 -5.70 5.43 13.22
N ARG A 27 -6.55 6.21 12.54
CA ARG A 27 -6.45 6.40 11.08
C ARG A 27 -5.08 6.97 10.67
N LYS A 28 -4.56 7.97 11.38
CA LYS A 28 -3.23 8.53 11.10
C LYS A 28 -2.10 7.51 11.28
N VAL A 29 -2.22 6.63 12.27
CA VAL A 29 -1.25 5.54 12.46
C VAL A 29 -1.34 4.54 11.31
N GLN A 30 -2.55 4.16 10.89
CA GLN A 30 -2.75 3.28 9.73
C GLN A 30 -2.21 3.91 8.44
N ASP A 31 -2.50 5.19 8.18
CA ASP A 31 -1.95 5.93 7.04
C ASP A 31 -0.42 5.94 7.02
N LYS A 32 0.21 6.01 8.20
CA LYS A 32 1.68 5.94 8.31
C LYS A 32 2.21 4.54 8.10
N VAL A 33 1.49 3.51 8.51
CA VAL A 33 1.84 2.10 8.22
C VAL A 33 1.76 1.85 6.72
N ASP A 34 0.73 2.33 6.04
CA ASP A 34 0.61 2.20 4.58
C ASP A 34 1.78 2.91 3.87
N ASP A 35 2.11 4.13 4.31
CA ASP A 35 3.28 4.85 3.79
C ASP A 35 4.59 4.06 4.00
N LEU A 36 4.76 3.45 5.17
CA LEU A 36 5.91 2.60 5.48
C LEU A 36 5.99 1.37 4.56
N ILE A 37 4.86 0.73 4.27
CA ILE A 37 4.81 -0.44 3.39
C ILE A 37 5.19 -0.06 1.95
N PHE A 38 4.67 1.05 1.43
CA PHE A 38 4.96 1.45 0.06
C PHE A 38 6.31 2.14 -0.08
N ASN A 39 6.58 3.16 0.72
CA ASN A 39 7.72 4.06 0.55
C ASN A 39 8.89 3.77 1.51
N GLY A 40 8.66 2.90 2.51
CA GLY A 40 9.66 2.63 3.53
C GLY A 40 9.93 3.85 4.43
N GLU A 41 11.01 3.79 5.18
CA GLU A 41 11.48 4.91 6.02
C GLU A 41 12.93 5.24 5.66
N THR A 42 13.14 6.46 5.22
CA THR A 42 14.46 6.96 4.81
C THR A 42 15.29 7.46 5.99
N LYS A 43 14.65 7.74 7.12
CA LYS A 43 15.37 8.10 8.34
C LYS A 43 16.08 6.87 8.87
N LYS A 44 17.40 6.94 8.91
CA LYS A 44 18.23 5.85 9.42
C LYS A 44 17.90 5.60 10.89
N LEU A 45 17.41 4.44 11.20
CA LEU A 45 17.34 3.90 12.56
C LEU A 45 18.75 3.44 12.96
N GLY A 46 19.59 4.40 13.40
CA GLY A 46 21.00 4.15 13.63
C GLY A 46 21.85 4.22 12.34
N ALA A 47 23.14 3.91 12.43
CA ALA A 47 24.10 4.18 11.35
C ALA A 47 23.90 3.35 10.05
N SER A 48 23.10 2.31 10.05
CA SER A 48 23.04 1.36 8.92
C SER A 48 21.67 0.73 8.65
N GLN A 49 20.62 1.05 9.41
CA GLN A 49 19.33 0.38 9.26
C GLN A 49 18.32 1.29 8.57
N GLN A 50 17.85 0.85 7.41
CA GLN A 50 16.78 1.47 6.64
C GLN A 50 15.63 0.48 6.50
N ILE A 51 14.40 0.95 6.65
CA ILE A 51 13.21 0.15 6.36
C ILE A 51 12.88 0.34 4.88
N TRP A 52 12.93 -0.76 4.13
CA TRP A 52 12.63 -0.77 2.72
C TRP A 52 11.14 -1.02 2.47
N GLY A 53 10.53 -0.19 1.65
CA GLY A 53 9.19 -0.39 1.12
C GLY A 53 9.22 -0.90 -0.33
N PHE A 54 8.04 -1.10 -0.90
CA PHE A 54 7.91 -1.61 -2.27
C PHE A 54 8.52 -0.69 -3.34
N THR A 55 8.49 0.64 -3.13
CA THR A 55 8.97 1.61 -4.13
C THR A 55 10.46 1.94 -4.00
N ASN A 56 11.09 1.65 -2.84
CA ASN A 56 12.48 2.05 -2.60
C ASN A 56 13.45 0.88 -2.34
N LYS A 57 12.98 -0.37 -2.33
CA LYS A 57 13.85 -1.56 -2.22
C LYS A 57 14.84 -1.59 -3.38
N PRO A 58 16.18 -1.65 -3.15
CA PRO A 58 17.18 -1.60 -4.22
C PRO A 58 17.06 -2.76 -5.21
N GLU A 59 16.81 -3.97 -4.71
CA GLU A 59 16.78 -5.20 -5.50
C GLU A 59 15.43 -5.43 -6.23
N ARG A 60 14.47 -4.49 -6.11
CA ARG A 60 13.22 -4.59 -6.87
C ARG A 60 13.49 -4.43 -8.37
N VAL A 61 12.70 -5.08 -9.17
CA VAL A 61 12.72 -4.86 -10.62
C VAL A 61 12.08 -3.51 -10.93
N GLN A 62 12.81 -2.66 -11.64
CA GLN A 62 12.33 -1.35 -12.07
C GLN A 62 12.16 -1.34 -13.58
N LYS A 63 10.97 -0.93 -14.06
CA LYS A 63 10.63 -0.83 -15.47
C LYS A 63 9.76 0.38 -15.75
N THR A 64 9.82 0.89 -16.96
CA THR A 64 8.84 1.85 -17.44
C THR A 64 7.65 1.12 -18.07
N ALA A 65 6.48 1.74 -18.07
CA ALA A 65 5.30 1.16 -18.73
C ALA A 65 5.55 0.86 -20.21
N THR A 66 6.38 1.68 -20.87
CA THR A 66 6.78 1.48 -22.27
C THR A 66 7.68 0.25 -22.45
N GLU A 67 8.63 -0.01 -21.55
CA GLU A 67 9.45 -1.22 -21.59
C GLU A 67 8.64 -2.50 -21.36
N LEU A 68 7.49 -2.39 -20.69
CA LEU A 68 6.53 -3.48 -20.50
C LEU A 68 5.57 -3.65 -21.69
N GLY A 69 5.75 -2.88 -22.76
CA GLY A 69 4.96 -2.97 -23.98
C GLY A 69 3.66 -2.17 -23.98
N GLY A 70 3.43 -1.36 -22.95
CA GLY A 70 2.28 -0.47 -22.82
C GLY A 70 2.65 1.02 -22.89
N GLY A 71 2.19 1.79 -21.91
CA GLY A 71 2.38 3.24 -21.82
C GLY A 71 1.27 3.87 -20.97
N ASP A 72 0.88 5.10 -21.29
CA ASP A 72 -0.19 5.82 -20.60
C ASP A 72 -1.50 5.02 -20.61
N PHE A 73 -2.05 4.79 -19.43
CA PHE A 73 -3.28 4.00 -19.22
C PHE A 73 -4.53 4.70 -19.75
N ALA A 74 -4.49 6.00 -19.97
CA ALA A 74 -5.57 6.73 -20.65
C ALA A 74 -5.72 6.32 -22.11
N THR A 75 -4.73 5.65 -22.71
CA THR A 75 -4.69 5.36 -24.15
C THR A 75 -4.97 3.89 -24.44
N GLY A 76 -6.16 3.60 -24.98
CA GLY A 76 -6.52 2.30 -25.54
C GLY A 76 -6.32 1.11 -24.59
N THR A 77 -5.52 0.14 -25.00
CA THR A 77 -5.24 -1.09 -24.21
C THR A 77 -3.89 -1.06 -23.50
N ASN A 78 -3.26 0.10 -23.37
CA ASN A 78 -1.92 0.21 -22.77
C ASN A 78 -1.87 -0.30 -21.34
N GLY A 79 -2.91 -0.04 -20.53
CA GLY A 79 -2.99 -0.59 -19.18
C GLY A 79 -2.93 -2.12 -19.15
N TYR A 80 -3.67 -2.79 -20.05
CA TYR A 80 -3.59 -4.25 -20.20
C TYR A 80 -2.19 -4.71 -20.57
N LYS A 81 -1.58 -4.07 -21.57
CA LYS A 81 -0.22 -4.42 -22.04
C LYS A 81 0.82 -4.25 -20.94
N THR A 82 0.79 -3.14 -20.22
CA THR A 82 1.72 -2.87 -19.11
C THR A 82 1.61 -3.92 -18.02
N LEU A 83 0.39 -4.23 -17.58
CA LEU A 83 0.16 -5.19 -16.50
C LEU A 83 0.51 -6.62 -16.92
N ASN A 84 0.14 -7.02 -18.12
CA ASN A 84 0.51 -8.32 -18.68
C ASN A 84 2.04 -8.43 -18.89
N GLY A 85 2.68 -7.36 -19.36
CA GLY A 85 4.13 -7.27 -19.49
C GLY A 85 4.85 -7.40 -18.14
N ALA A 86 4.32 -6.76 -17.09
CA ALA A 86 4.86 -6.87 -15.73
C ALA A 86 4.80 -8.31 -15.19
N ILE A 87 3.67 -8.97 -15.39
CA ILE A 87 3.49 -10.37 -14.99
C ILE A 87 4.43 -11.30 -15.78
N ASN A 88 4.49 -11.14 -17.10
CA ASN A 88 5.39 -11.93 -17.94
C ASN A 88 6.86 -11.75 -17.55
N TRP A 89 7.24 -10.53 -17.17
CA TRP A 89 8.59 -10.27 -16.66
C TRP A 89 8.88 -11.03 -15.38
N LEU A 90 7.97 -11.01 -14.41
CA LEU A 90 8.11 -11.75 -13.15
C LEU A 90 8.14 -13.27 -13.40
N MET A 91 7.30 -13.78 -14.31
CA MET A 91 7.34 -15.19 -14.73
C MET A 91 8.69 -15.56 -15.34
N GLY A 92 9.27 -14.70 -16.17
CA GLY A 92 10.62 -14.90 -16.75
C GLY A 92 11.73 -14.95 -15.70
N LEU A 93 11.52 -14.35 -14.52
CA LEU A 93 12.43 -14.42 -13.37
C LEU A 93 12.15 -15.63 -12.46
N GLY A 94 11.17 -16.48 -12.79
CA GLY A 94 10.82 -17.65 -12.00
C GLY A 94 9.74 -17.44 -10.94
N TYR A 95 9.14 -16.25 -10.85
CA TYR A 95 8.04 -15.94 -9.94
C TYR A 95 6.70 -16.24 -10.61
N ASN A 96 6.09 -17.38 -10.31
CA ASN A 96 4.97 -17.95 -11.07
C ASN A 96 3.56 -17.68 -10.49
N GLY A 97 3.40 -16.59 -9.70
CA GLY A 97 2.11 -16.20 -9.17
C GLY A 97 1.65 -16.94 -7.91
N PRO A 98 0.46 -16.69 -7.39
CA PRO A 98 -0.47 -15.63 -7.83
C PRO A 98 0.10 -14.21 -7.68
N TYR A 99 -0.44 -13.26 -8.48
CA TYR A 99 0.06 -11.89 -8.48
C TYR A 99 -0.96 -10.91 -7.91
N GLY A 100 -0.47 -9.88 -7.23
CA GLY A 100 -1.21 -8.71 -6.81
C GLY A 100 -0.65 -7.46 -7.46
N VAL A 101 -1.53 -6.52 -7.79
CA VAL A 101 -1.15 -5.25 -8.38
C VAL A 101 -1.73 -4.10 -7.56
N TYR A 102 -0.86 -3.16 -7.22
CA TYR A 102 -1.26 -1.84 -6.74
C TYR A 102 -0.85 -0.79 -7.76
N ILE A 103 -1.76 0.12 -8.05
CA ILE A 103 -1.55 1.24 -8.97
C ILE A 103 -2.02 2.54 -8.33
N SER A 104 -1.59 3.68 -8.86
CA SER A 104 -2.06 4.96 -8.36
C SER A 104 -3.56 5.13 -8.59
N ARG A 105 -4.19 6.05 -7.89
CA ARG A 105 -5.63 6.33 -8.02
C ARG A 105 -6.02 6.78 -9.43
N VAL A 106 -5.17 7.58 -10.07
CA VAL A 106 -5.42 8.10 -11.42
C VAL A 106 -5.49 6.95 -12.42
N GLN A 107 -4.49 6.07 -12.42
CA GLN A 107 -4.44 4.91 -13.29
C GLN A 107 -5.58 3.93 -13.02
N TYR A 108 -5.95 3.75 -11.74
CA TYR A 108 -7.10 2.92 -11.40
C TYR A 108 -8.40 3.49 -11.96
N GLY A 109 -8.58 4.81 -11.91
CA GLY A 109 -9.72 5.50 -12.53
C GLY A 109 -9.76 5.31 -14.05
N GLN A 110 -8.60 5.39 -14.71
CA GLN A 110 -8.47 5.16 -16.15
C GLN A 110 -8.84 3.70 -16.52
N LEU A 111 -8.36 2.71 -15.77
CA LEU A 111 -8.71 1.30 -16.00
C LEU A 111 -10.19 0.99 -15.72
N SER A 112 -10.82 1.75 -14.84
CA SER A 112 -12.23 1.56 -14.50
C SER A 112 -13.19 2.10 -15.57
N GLN A 113 -12.70 2.83 -16.56
CA GLN A 113 -13.50 3.33 -17.67
C GLN A 113 -14.01 2.19 -18.55
N LEU A 114 -15.17 2.40 -19.17
CA LEU A 114 -15.74 1.45 -20.11
C LEU A 114 -14.94 1.47 -21.42
N ILE A 115 -14.72 0.29 -21.98
CA ILE A 115 -14.14 0.15 -23.31
C ILE A 115 -15.17 0.70 -24.32
N ALA A 116 -14.73 1.51 -25.27
CA ALA A 116 -15.59 2.10 -26.27
C ALA A 116 -16.47 1.05 -26.96
N ASN A 117 -17.75 1.37 -27.12
CA ASN A 117 -18.78 0.51 -27.70
C ASN A 117 -19.04 -0.81 -26.96
N THR A 118 -18.65 -0.92 -25.69
CA THR A 118 -18.95 -2.09 -24.85
C THR A 118 -19.47 -1.62 -23.49
N ALA A 119 -20.17 -2.50 -22.78
CA ALA A 119 -20.62 -2.28 -21.40
C ALA A 119 -19.61 -2.85 -20.36
N VAL A 120 -18.37 -3.11 -20.78
CA VAL A 120 -17.33 -3.78 -19.96
C VAL A 120 -16.20 -2.81 -19.67
N SER A 121 -15.73 -2.77 -18.42
CA SER A 121 -14.57 -1.96 -18.05
C SER A 121 -13.26 -2.68 -18.42
N LEU A 122 -12.23 -1.90 -18.73
CA LEU A 122 -10.90 -2.46 -18.98
C LEU A 122 -10.38 -3.22 -17.76
N LEU A 123 -10.66 -2.74 -16.55
CA LEU A 123 -10.28 -3.40 -15.29
C LEU A 123 -10.85 -4.83 -15.18
N SER A 124 -12.15 -5.00 -15.48
CA SER A 124 -12.78 -6.33 -15.42
C SER A 124 -12.23 -7.27 -16.48
N THR A 125 -11.94 -6.76 -17.66
CA THR A 125 -11.32 -7.52 -18.75
C THR A 125 -9.91 -8.00 -18.36
N ILE A 126 -9.10 -7.13 -17.77
CA ILE A 126 -7.74 -7.48 -17.31
C ILE A 126 -7.81 -8.57 -16.24
N LEU A 127 -8.66 -8.41 -15.24
CA LEU A 127 -8.81 -9.41 -14.16
C LEU A 127 -9.26 -10.77 -14.67
N ALA A 128 -10.11 -10.80 -15.72
CA ALA A 128 -10.61 -12.05 -16.28
C ALA A 128 -9.61 -12.73 -17.23
N GLN A 129 -8.81 -11.96 -17.95
CA GLN A 129 -7.96 -12.48 -19.03
C GLN A 129 -6.48 -12.65 -18.67
N THR A 130 -6.03 -12.05 -17.55
CA THR A 130 -4.62 -12.16 -17.16
C THR A 130 -4.41 -13.35 -16.23
N PRO A 131 -3.66 -14.38 -16.65
CA PRO A 131 -3.43 -15.57 -15.84
C PRO A 131 -2.69 -15.26 -14.54
N GLY A 132 -3.19 -15.81 -13.44
CA GLY A 132 -2.53 -15.68 -12.13
C GLY A 132 -2.71 -14.33 -11.44
N LEU A 133 -3.38 -13.36 -12.05
CA LEU A 133 -3.67 -12.08 -11.42
C LEU A 133 -4.84 -12.20 -10.44
N SER A 134 -4.59 -11.97 -9.16
CA SER A 134 -5.59 -12.08 -8.10
C SER A 134 -6.39 -10.81 -7.90
N PHE A 135 -5.73 -9.66 -7.94
CA PHE A 135 -6.40 -8.37 -7.77
C PHE A 135 -5.60 -7.20 -8.34
N ILE A 136 -6.33 -6.13 -8.66
CA ILE A 136 -5.81 -4.80 -8.92
C ILE A 136 -6.49 -3.85 -7.93
N ARG A 137 -5.71 -3.08 -7.17
CA ARG A 137 -6.23 -2.14 -6.18
C ARG A 137 -5.55 -0.78 -6.28
N PRO A 138 -6.27 0.32 -5.99
CA PRO A 138 -5.65 1.62 -5.89
C PRO A 138 -4.82 1.72 -4.60
N ALA A 139 -3.70 2.44 -4.67
CA ALA A 139 -2.87 2.78 -3.52
C ALA A 139 -2.58 4.28 -3.49
N ASP A 140 -2.90 4.90 -2.35
CA ASP A 140 -2.79 6.35 -2.16
C ASP A 140 -1.35 6.83 -2.00
N LYS A 141 -0.43 5.91 -1.72
CA LYS A 141 0.98 6.20 -1.46
C LYS A 141 1.85 6.08 -2.71
N LEU A 142 1.27 5.64 -3.83
CA LEU A 142 1.92 5.65 -5.14
C LEU A 142 1.72 6.99 -5.82
N ARG A 143 2.74 7.47 -6.52
CA ARG A 143 2.66 8.66 -7.37
C ARG A 143 1.88 8.34 -8.64
N ASP A 144 1.36 9.38 -9.28
CA ASP A 144 0.69 9.22 -10.56
C ASP A 144 1.66 8.61 -11.58
N GLY A 145 1.16 7.64 -12.34
CA GLY A 145 1.96 6.88 -13.28
C GLY A 145 2.77 5.74 -12.67
N GLU A 146 2.68 5.49 -11.36
CA GLU A 146 3.38 4.39 -10.70
C GLU A 146 2.46 3.21 -10.41
N GLY A 147 3.04 2.03 -10.48
CA GLY A 147 2.39 0.80 -10.03
C GLY A 147 3.39 -0.26 -9.60
N ILE A 148 2.88 -1.18 -8.82
CA ILE A 148 3.64 -2.30 -8.24
C ILE A 148 2.93 -3.59 -8.57
N CYS A 149 3.66 -4.54 -9.13
CA CYS A 149 3.22 -5.92 -9.33
C CYS A 149 4.15 -6.84 -8.53
N TRP A 150 3.59 -7.75 -7.75
CA TRP A 150 4.43 -8.73 -7.03
C TRP A 150 3.73 -10.07 -6.91
N GLN A 151 4.52 -11.11 -6.68
CA GLN A 151 3.98 -12.43 -6.35
C GLN A 151 3.46 -12.45 -4.91
N LEU A 152 2.24 -12.94 -4.73
CA LEU A 152 1.56 -13.07 -3.43
C LEU A 152 2.08 -14.30 -2.68
N SER A 153 3.34 -14.23 -2.26
CA SER A 153 3.99 -15.27 -1.46
C SER A 153 4.70 -14.64 -0.26
N LYS A 154 4.67 -15.34 0.87
CA LYS A 154 5.47 -14.98 2.06
C LYS A 154 6.97 -15.02 1.80
N ASP A 155 7.40 -15.73 0.77
CA ASP A 155 8.80 -15.79 0.35
C ASP A 155 9.25 -14.52 -0.38
N VAL A 156 8.33 -13.74 -0.93
CA VAL A 156 8.59 -12.47 -1.62
C VAL A 156 8.41 -11.29 -0.69
N ALA A 157 7.29 -11.22 0.01
CA ALA A 157 7.01 -10.11 0.92
C ALA A 157 6.13 -10.56 2.08
N ASP A 158 6.46 -10.09 3.27
CA ASP A 158 5.63 -10.23 4.45
C ASP A 158 5.68 -8.97 5.33
N LEU A 159 4.75 -8.88 6.27
CA LEU A 159 4.70 -7.82 7.28
C LEU A 159 5.01 -8.44 8.64
N ALA A 160 6.13 -8.06 9.23
CA ALA A 160 6.48 -8.44 10.59
C ALA A 160 5.77 -7.47 11.56
N ILE A 161 4.86 -8.01 12.37
CA ILE A 161 4.10 -7.26 13.38
C ILE A 161 4.63 -7.67 14.74
N ALA A 162 5.34 -6.77 15.42
CA ALA A 162 5.78 -6.96 16.80
C ALA A 162 4.72 -6.49 17.79
N GLN A 163 4.02 -5.41 17.45
CA GLN A 163 2.92 -4.85 18.24
C GLN A 163 1.83 -4.38 17.30
N ASP A 164 0.64 -4.88 17.50
CA ASP A 164 -0.54 -4.41 16.75
C ASP A 164 -0.95 -3.01 17.20
N VAL A 165 -1.83 -2.36 16.44
CA VAL A 165 -2.32 -1.02 16.75
C VAL A 165 -3.00 -1.03 18.14
N THR A 166 -2.34 -0.46 19.12
CA THR A 166 -2.77 -0.52 20.53
C THR A 166 -2.91 0.90 21.08
N PRO A 167 -4.09 1.26 21.61
CA PRO A 167 -4.26 2.49 22.38
C PRO A 167 -3.76 2.30 23.80
N VAL A 168 -2.97 3.22 24.30
CA VAL A 168 -2.57 3.32 25.69
C VAL A 168 -3.03 4.66 26.24
N GLN A 169 -3.66 4.62 27.40
CA GLN A 169 -4.06 5.85 28.11
C GLN A 169 -3.49 5.86 29.51
N TRP A 170 -3.22 7.04 30.01
CA TRP A 170 -2.80 7.27 31.39
C TRP A 170 -3.34 8.61 31.90
N ASP A 171 -3.51 8.68 33.20
CA ASP A 171 -3.93 9.89 33.88
C ASP A 171 -2.71 10.75 34.22
N SER A 172 -2.83 12.04 33.98
CA SER A 172 -1.83 13.05 34.32
C SER A 172 -2.44 14.16 35.19
N LEU A 173 -1.60 14.95 35.85
CA LEU A 173 -2.00 16.03 36.75
C LEU A 173 -3.00 15.59 37.83
N GLY A 174 -2.75 14.43 38.50
CA GLY A 174 -3.61 13.97 39.58
C GLY A 174 -5.01 13.53 39.11
N GLY A 175 -5.14 13.07 37.88
CA GLY A 175 -6.42 12.64 37.33
C GLY A 175 -7.25 13.73 36.65
N PHE A 176 -6.76 14.97 36.56
CA PHE A 176 -7.47 16.05 35.85
C PHE A 176 -7.29 16.03 34.33
N LEU A 177 -6.27 15.31 33.87
CA LEU A 177 -5.98 15.18 32.45
C LEU A 177 -5.82 13.71 32.11
N VAL A 178 -6.45 13.27 31.01
CA VAL A 178 -6.26 11.94 30.44
C VAL A 178 -5.49 12.10 29.15
N ASP A 179 -4.31 11.52 29.08
CA ASP A 179 -3.51 11.42 27.88
C ASP A 179 -3.71 10.05 27.24
N PHE A 180 -3.77 9.98 25.92
CA PHE A 180 -3.78 8.72 25.21
C PHE A 180 -2.79 8.75 24.04
N ARG A 181 -2.19 7.62 23.76
CA ARG A 181 -1.35 7.39 22.59
C ARG A 181 -1.75 6.12 21.89
N ILE A 182 -1.66 6.16 20.57
CA ILE A 182 -1.85 5.00 19.73
C ILE A 182 -0.51 4.70 19.08
N PHE A 183 -0.04 3.47 19.21
CA PHE A 183 1.21 3.04 18.61
C PHE A 183 1.08 1.66 18.00
N THR A 184 1.97 1.36 17.08
CA THR A 184 2.17 0.06 16.46
C THR A 184 3.64 -0.14 16.20
N ALA A 185 4.09 -1.38 16.13
CA ALA A 185 5.44 -1.75 15.74
C ALA A 185 5.37 -2.79 14.63
N VAL A 186 5.52 -2.31 13.40
CA VAL A 186 5.44 -3.13 12.18
C VAL A 186 6.61 -2.82 11.26
N THR A 187 7.06 -3.82 10.51
CA THR A 187 8.11 -3.66 9.51
C THR A 187 7.80 -4.50 8.28
N PRO A 188 7.69 -3.90 7.09
CA PRO A 188 7.63 -4.64 5.85
C PRO A 188 8.97 -5.33 5.59
N ARG A 189 8.92 -6.58 5.17
CA ARG A 189 10.10 -7.36 4.78
C ARG A 189 9.92 -7.81 3.34
N ILE A 190 10.68 -7.20 2.45
CA ILE A 190 10.73 -7.56 1.03
C ILE A 190 12.02 -8.35 0.82
N LYS A 191 11.86 -9.59 0.39
CA LYS A 191 12.94 -10.57 0.28
C LYS A 191 13.43 -10.64 -1.17
N HIS A 192 14.67 -11.03 -1.34
CA HIS A 192 15.30 -11.30 -2.63
C HIS A 192 15.92 -12.70 -2.61
N ASP A 193 16.11 -13.26 -3.75
CA ASP A 193 16.77 -14.57 -3.91
C ASP A 193 18.30 -14.46 -3.73
N ALA A 194 18.99 -15.59 -3.89
CA ALA A 194 20.46 -15.65 -3.79
C ALA A 194 21.16 -14.83 -4.90
N ASN A 195 20.48 -14.50 -5.98
CA ASN A 195 20.99 -13.72 -7.09
C ASN A 195 20.70 -12.22 -6.92
N GLY A 196 20.08 -11.82 -5.81
CA GLY A 196 19.70 -10.42 -5.56
C GLY A 196 18.47 -9.98 -6.35
N VAL A 197 17.65 -10.91 -6.86
CA VAL A 197 16.42 -10.60 -7.58
C VAL A 197 15.24 -10.71 -6.63
N CYS A 198 14.31 -9.77 -6.73
CA CYS A 198 13.11 -9.69 -5.92
C CYS A 198 11.87 -9.99 -6.76
N GLY A 199 10.90 -10.70 -6.19
CA GLY A 199 9.60 -10.96 -6.82
C GLY A 199 8.65 -9.75 -6.82
N VAL A 200 9.20 -8.53 -6.79
CA VAL A 200 8.49 -7.24 -6.84
C VAL A 200 8.97 -6.46 -8.04
N LEU A 201 8.02 -6.06 -8.88
CA LEU A 201 8.25 -5.18 -10.03
C LEU A 201 7.56 -3.85 -9.78
N HIS A 202 8.32 -2.77 -9.83
CA HIS A 202 7.84 -1.38 -9.76
C HIS A 202 7.93 -0.77 -11.14
N PHE A 203 6.82 -0.30 -11.67
CA PHE A 203 6.77 0.38 -12.97
C PHE A 203 6.37 1.84 -12.81
N THR A 204 6.83 2.65 -13.76
CA THR A 204 6.59 4.09 -13.81
C THR A 204 6.19 4.53 -15.22
N GLY A 205 5.56 5.69 -15.36
CA GLY A 205 5.19 6.22 -16.68
C GLY A 205 3.96 5.56 -17.30
N ALA A 206 3.03 5.12 -16.44
CA ALA A 206 1.75 4.53 -16.86
C ALA A 206 0.63 5.58 -17.06
#